data_04c712f65b982e8fa568c26401dd4741
#
_entry.id   04c712f65b982e8fa568c26401dd4741
#
_cell.length_a   1.000
_cell.length_b   1.000
_cell.length_c   1.000
_cell.angle_alpha   90.00
_cell.angle_beta   90.00
_cell.angle_gamma   90.00
#
_symmetry.space_group_name_H-M   'P 1'
#
loop_
_entity.id
_entity.type
_entity.pdbx_description
1 polymer ?
#
loop_
_entity_poly.entity_id
_entity_poly.type
_entity_poly.pdbx_seq_one_letter_code
_entity_poly.pdbx_strand_id
1 'polypeptide(L)'
;VAALVLLALSAPFLFQARTYDVDLALAHERVVAGAGVQATVTIRNTGRRPALPGRIDVPVGAGLVEFGVPLLGPGASSAPVLELPPQPRGIVRIGPATTVRSDPIGLLRREHAFDDVHDLYVHPRTVPVPSTSAGLIRDLDGNPTSRLVDADMSFHAIREYAPGDSRRQVHWKSTAKTGRLMVRQYEESRRSRMAVVLGLDDAEYETDAEFELAVSAASSLAVRAVRDARDLDVVVGAEIPRVVRGRLRAIRHIPTTAPRTVLDGFSGVNRLTDTMRFVDVCRLAAEANEHLSIAVLVTGSKVGVGVLRQAALAFPADAATVAVVCDERAHPRTQVLGALTVITIGTLDDLAGLLLRGAGS
;
A
#
# COMPACT_ATOMS: atom_id res chain seq x y z
N VAL A 1 55.73 -21.90 -16.26
CA VAL A 1 55.98 -22.68 -15.01
C VAL A 1 55.50 -21.90 -13.80
N ALA A 2 55.86 -20.61 -13.59
CA ALA A 2 55.43 -19.82 -12.42
C ALA A 2 53.90 -19.72 -12.28
N ALA A 3 53.16 -19.47 -13.36
CA ALA A 3 51.72 -19.39 -13.35
C ALA A 3 51.03 -20.71 -12.93
N LEU A 4 51.54 -21.85 -13.38
CA LEU A 4 51.04 -23.18 -13.00
C LEU A 4 51.28 -23.48 -11.52
N VAL A 5 52.45 -23.06 -10.97
CA VAL A 5 52.75 -23.22 -9.55
C VAL A 5 51.83 -22.37 -8.70
N LEU A 6 51.58 -21.11 -9.09
CA LEU A 6 50.63 -20.23 -8.41
C LEU A 6 49.19 -20.82 -8.43
N LEU A 7 48.77 -21.33 -9.58
CA LEU A 7 47.48 -21.98 -9.74
C LEU A 7 47.32 -23.25 -8.87
N ALA A 8 48.37 -24.06 -8.78
CA ALA A 8 48.40 -25.24 -7.95
C ALA A 8 48.38 -24.89 -6.43
N LEU A 9 49.02 -23.79 -6.03
CA LEU A 9 49.01 -23.28 -4.66
C LEU A 9 47.64 -22.65 -4.30
N SER A 10 46.93 -22.10 -5.27
CA SER A 10 45.58 -21.50 -5.06
C SER A 10 44.45 -22.54 -4.99
N ALA A 11 44.66 -23.71 -5.63
CA ALA A 11 43.64 -24.76 -5.71
C ALA A 11 43.09 -25.25 -4.34
N PRO A 12 43.90 -25.46 -3.28
CA PRO A 12 43.37 -25.92 -1.98
C PRO A 12 42.36 -25.00 -1.33
N PHE A 13 42.41 -23.69 -1.60
CA PHE A 13 41.47 -22.72 -1.04
C PHE A 13 40.05 -22.88 -1.57
N LEU A 14 39.85 -23.56 -2.70
CA LEU A 14 38.56 -23.78 -3.33
C LEU A 14 37.83 -25.04 -2.84
N PHE A 15 38.55 -26.02 -2.26
CA PHE A 15 37.96 -27.35 -2.00
C PHE A 15 37.02 -27.43 -0.80
N GLN A 16 36.88 -26.37 0.03
CA GLN A 16 36.04 -26.41 1.23
C GLN A 16 34.69 -25.64 1.08
N ALA A 17 34.23 -25.38 -0.13
CA ALA A 17 33.09 -24.48 -0.40
C ALA A 17 31.73 -24.95 0.13
N ARG A 18 31.55 -26.24 0.43
CA ARG A 18 30.26 -26.81 0.88
C ARG A 18 30.17 -27.07 2.38
N THR A 19 30.99 -26.42 3.19
CA THR A 19 31.08 -26.69 4.63
C THR A 19 30.16 -25.81 5.46
N TYR A 20 29.59 -24.76 4.87
CA TYR A 20 28.67 -23.86 5.57
C TYR A 20 27.23 -24.17 5.21
N ASP A 21 26.41 -24.08 6.21
CA ASP A 21 24.96 -23.87 6.10
C ASP A 21 24.72 -22.42 6.52
N VAL A 22 23.94 -21.69 5.71
CA VAL A 22 23.69 -20.25 5.92
C VAL A 22 22.19 -20.03 5.89
N ASP A 23 21.68 -19.49 6.99
CA ASP A 23 20.29 -19.12 7.16
C ASP A 23 20.21 -17.60 7.37
N LEU A 24 19.32 -16.95 6.61
CA LEU A 24 19.08 -15.51 6.65
C LEU A 24 17.73 -15.25 7.31
N ALA A 25 17.72 -14.61 8.46
CA ALA A 25 16.50 -14.24 9.17
C ALA A 25 16.37 -12.71 9.29
N LEU A 26 15.27 -12.16 8.85
CA LEU A 26 14.94 -10.74 9.04
C LEU A 26 14.29 -10.54 10.41
N ALA A 27 14.73 -9.52 11.17
CA ALA A 27 14.06 -9.15 12.42
C ALA A 27 12.60 -8.74 12.17
N HIS A 28 12.35 -8.08 11.04
CA HIS A 28 11.02 -7.68 10.59
C HIS A 28 10.94 -7.78 9.07
N GLU A 29 9.88 -8.40 8.55
CA GLU A 29 9.59 -8.45 7.12
C GLU A 29 8.96 -7.14 6.59
N ARG A 30 8.62 -6.22 7.47
CA ARG A 30 7.91 -4.97 7.19
C ARG A 30 8.46 -3.84 8.01
N VAL A 31 8.72 -2.72 7.33
CA VAL A 31 9.23 -1.48 7.94
C VAL A 31 8.62 -0.27 7.28
N VAL A 32 8.72 0.87 7.92
CA VAL A 32 8.30 2.16 7.32
C VAL A 32 9.49 2.76 6.55
N ALA A 33 9.21 3.43 5.45
CA ALA A 33 10.22 4.12 4.63
C ALA A 33 11.11 5.04 5.46
N GLY A 34 12.42 4.87 5.31
CA GLY A 34 13.44 5.58 6.08
C GLY A 34 13.82 4.93 7.43
N ALA A 35 13.19 3.83 7.83
CA ALA A 35 13.62 3.04 8.98
C ALA A 35 14.66 2.00 8.56
N GLY A 36 15.66 1.78 9.44
CA GLY A 36 16.61 0.69 9.28
C GLY A 36 16.02 -0.66 9.71
N VAL A 37 16.58 -1.73 9.19
CA VAL A 37 16.21 -3.11 9.54
C VAL A 37 17.44 -3.90 9.92
N GLN A 38 17.31 -4.79 10.89
CA GLN A 38 18.32 -5.76 11.23
C GLN A 38 17.99 -7.12 10.61
N ALA A 39 19.01 -7.76 10.04
CA ALA A 39 18.96 -9.14 9.59
C ALA A 39 20.02 -9.93 10.34
N THR A 40 19.72 -11.16 10.72
CA THR A 40 20.67 -12.09 11.33
C THR A 40 21.04 -13.12 10.29
N VAL A 41 22.33 -13.27 10.03
CA VAL A 41 22.84 -14.31 9.13
C VAL A 41 23.50 -15.39 9.98
N THR A 42 22.83 -16.49 10.16
CA THR A 42 23.34 -17.63 10.91
C THR A 42 24.19 -18.51 9.99
N ILE A 43 25.47 -18.62 10.31
CA ILE A 43 26.44 -19.42 9.55
C ILE A 43 26.87 -20.58 10.43
N ARG A 44 26.66 -21.80 9.97
CA ARG A 44 27.03 -23.01 10.69
C ARG A 44 27.99 -23.87 9.88
N ASN A 45 29.09 -24.31 10.50
CA ASN A 45 29.95 -25.32 9.90
C ASN A 45 29.35 -26.72 10.09
N THR A 46 28.82 -27.30 9.02
CA THR A 46 28.24 -28.64 9.00
C THR A 46 29.28 -29.74 8.71
N GLY A 47 30.49 -29.33 8.39
CA GLY A 47 31.60 -30.24 8.07
C GLY A 47 32.27 -30.83 9.32
N ARG A 48 33.06 -31.90 9.10
CA ARG A 48 33.87 -32.58 10.15
C ARG A 48 35.25 -31.91 10.38
N ARG A 49 35.61 -30.92 9.60
CA ARG A 49 36.86 -30.16 9.67
C ARG A 49 36.62 -28.70 9.94
N PRO A 50 37.56 -27.96 10.52
CA PRO A 50 37.44 -26.53 10.65
C PRO A 50 37.25 -25.88 9.27
N ALA A 51 36.26 -24.98 9.17
CA ALA A 51 36.04 -24.21 7.98
C ALA A 51 36.89 -22.93 8.00
N LEU A 52 37.69 -22.73 6.97
CA LEU A 52 38.54 -21.56 6.85
C LEU A 52 37.72 -20.27 6.72
N PRO A 53 38.30 -19.11 7.12
CA PRO A 53 37.66 -17.82 6.92
C PRO A 53 37.23 -17.63 5.46
N GLY A 54 36.12 -16.96 5.28
CA GLY A 54 35.51 -16.69 3.98
C GLY A 54 34.74 -15.38 3.99
N ARG A 55 34.05 -15.10 2.91
CA ARG A 55 33.16 -13.93 2.78
C ARG A 55 31.76 -14.43 2.40
N ILE A 56 30.76 -13.73 2.90
CA ILE A 56 29.37 -13.90 2.48
C ILE A 56 28.90 -12.58 1.89
N ASP A 57 28.32 -12.67 0.73
CA ASP A 57 27.71 -11.58 0.00
C ASP A 57 26.19 -11.75 0.07
N VAL A 58 25.46 -10.71 0.54
CA VAL A 58 24.01 -10.69 0.62
C VAL A 58 23.51 -9.54 -0.23
N PRO A 59 22.85 -9.82 -1.38
CA PRO A 59 22.17 -8.80 -2.16
C PRO A 59 21.01 -8.19 -1.37
N VAL A 60 20.90 -6.84 -1.42
CA VAL A 60 19.81 -6.08 -0.79
C VAL A 60 19.27 -5.10 -1.83
N GLY A 61 18.16 -5.46 -2.49
CA GLY A 61 17.66 -4.72 -3.65
C GLY A 61 18.72 -4.60 -4.75
N ALA A 62 19.10 -3.36 -5.08
CA ALA A 62 20.17 -3.09 -6.04
C ALA A 62 21.57 -3.04 -5.40
N GLY A 63 21.67 -3.11 -4.07
CA GLY A 63 22.90 -3.07 -3.32
C GLY A 63 23.42 -4.44 -2.94
N LEU A 64 24.66 -4.47 -2.41
CA LEU A 64 25.32 -5.68 -1.92
C LEU A 64 25.91 -5.40 -0.55
N VAL A 65 25.66 -6.27 0.41
CA VAL A 65 26.30 -6.23 1.72
C VAL A 65 27.24 -7.41 1.86
N GLU A 66 28.48 -7.11 2.22
CA GLU A 66 29.55 -8.08 2.34
C GLU A 66 30.01 -8.18 3.81
N PHE A 67 30.23 -9.39 4.30
CA PHE A 67 30.83 -9.60 5.63
C PHE A 67 31.73 -10.82 5.67
N GLY A 68 32.75 -10.74 6.54
CA GLY A 68 33.70 -11.83 6.75
C GLY A 68 33.15 -12.92 7.66
N VAL A 69 33.43 -14.17 7.31
CA VAL A 69 33.15 -15.32 8.15
C VAL A 69 34.46 -15.71 8.88
N PRO A 70 34.44 -15.80 10.23
CA PRO A 70 35.61 -16.22 10.97
C PRO A 70 35.92 -17.72 10.76
N LEU A 71 37.08 -18.17 11.29
CA LEU A 71 37.36 -19.60 11.37
C LEU A 71 36.31 -20.29 12.26
N LEU A 72 35.61 -21.27 11.71
CA LEU A 72 34.59 -22.03 12.43
C LEU A 72 35.03 -23.49 12.62
N GLY A 73 35.12 -23.93 13.86
CA GLY A 73 35.33 -25.35 14.20
C GLY A 73 34.17 -26.21 13.70
N PRO A 74 34.34 -27.57 13.69
CA PRO A 74 33.25 -28.48 13.33
C PRO A 74 32.02 -28.26 14.22
N GLY A 75 30.85 -28.08 13.63
CA GLY A 75 29.57 -27.82 14.33
C GLY A 75 29.44 -26.44 14.97
N ALA A 76 30.48 -25.61 14.91
CA ALA A 76 30.41 -24.23 15.41
C ALA A 76 29.56 -23.34 14.50
N SER A 77 28.94 -22.33 15.10
CA SER A 77 28.13 -21.33 14.38
C SER A 77 28.57 -19.89 14.73
N SER A 78 28.33 -18.98 13.83
CA SER A 78 28.45 -17.53 14.00
C SER A 78 27.18 -16.89 13.49
N ALA A 79 26.67 -15.87 14.19
CA ALA A 79 25.42 -15.21 13.84
C ALA A 79 25.63 -13.68 13.83
N PRO A 80 26.36 -13.13 12.85
CA PRO A 80 26.50 -11.69 12.71
C PRO A 80 25.15 -11.04 12.45
N VAL A 81 24.92 -9.89 13.09
CA VAL A 81 23.78 -9.02 12.83
C VAL A 81 24.17 -8.03 11.74
N LEU A 82 23.40 -8.01 10.70
CA LEU A 82 23.54 -7.13 9.56
C LEU A 82 22.59 -5.95 9.73
N GLU A 83 23.11 -4.74 9.77
CA GLU A 83 22.31 -3.53 9.74
C GLU A 83 22.05 -3.13 8.29
N LEU A 84 20.80 -3.25 7.84
CA LEU A 84 20.40 -2.79 6.52
C LEU A 84 20.17 -1.29 6.57
N PRO A 85 20.74 -0.52 5.63
CA PRO A 85 20.51 0.92 5.59
C PRO A 85 19.02 1.22 5.37
N PRO A 86 18.55 2.42 5.77
CA PRO A 86 17.20 2.85 5.49
C PRO A 86 16.87 2.74 4.01
N GLN A 87 15.75 2.09 3.69
CA GLN A 87 15.29 1.87 2.33
C GLN A 87 14.17 2.85 1.98
N PRO A 88 14.07 3.29 0.71
CA PRO A 88 12.87 3.97 0.22
C PRO A 88 11.70 2.98 0.21
N ARG A 89 10.46 3.51 0.13
CA ARG A 89 9.26 2.68 -0.03
C ARG A 89 9.42 1.72 -1.23
N GLY A 90 9.03 0.49 -1.03
CA GLY A 90 9.14 -0.54 -2.07
C GLY A 90 9.06 -1.95 -1.51
N ILE A 91 9.23 -2.92 -2.38
CA ILE A 91 9.47 -4.32 -2.02
C ILE A 91 10.93 -4.59 -2.32
N VAL A 92 11.73 -4.75 -1.27
CA VAL A 92 13.17 -4.95 -1.38
C VAL A 92 13.48 -6.43 -1.20
N ARG A 93 13.98 -7.06 -2.26
CA ARG A 93 14.43 -8.44 -2.22
C ARG A 93 15.79 -8.52 -1.53
N ILE A 94 15.91 -9.39 -0.54
CA ILE A 94 17.13 -9.64 0.24
C ILE A 94 17.54 -11.09 0.03
N GLY A 95 18.79 -11.32 -0.36
CA GLY A 95 19.31 -12.62 -0.72
C GLY A 95 19.15 -12.97 -2.21
N PRO A 96 19.56 -14.19 -2.61
CA PRO A 96 20.13 -15.23 -1.77
C PRO A 96 21.51 -14.87 -1.21
N ALA A 97 21.81 -15.31 0.01
CA ALA A 97 23.14 -15.22 0.56
C ALA A 97 24.12 -16.08 -0.29
N THR A 98 25.29 -15.56 -0.58
CA THR A 98 26.28 -16.26 -1.41
C THR A 98 27.62 -16.31 -0.68
N THR A 99 28.12 -17.53 -0.42
CA THR A 99 29.49 -17.67 0.08
C THR A 99 30.48 -17.47 -1.04
N VAL A 100 31.45 -16.59 -0.78
CA VAL A 100 32.52 -16.29 -1.71
C VAL A 100 33.87 -16.72 -1.13
N ARG A 101 34.56 -17.55 -1.83
CA ARG A 101 35.94 -17.95 -1.51
C ARG A 101 36.87 -17.55 -2.64
N SER A 102 37.91 -16.89 -2.29
CA SER A 102 39.04 -16.60 -3.19
C SER A 102 40.34 -17.06 -2.58
N ASP A 103 41.27 -17.39 -3.41
CA ASP A 103 42.66 -17.58 -2.99
C ASP A 103 43.27 -16.20 -2.60
N PRO A 104 44.39 -16.18 -1.82
CA PRO A 104 45.01 -14.92 -1.37
C PRO A 104 45.49 -13.99 -2.48
N ILE A 105 45.68 -14.52 -3.69
CA ILE A 105 46.17 -13.78 -4.84
C ILE A 105 45.01 -13.35 -5.77
N GLY A 106 43.80 -13.87 -5.53
CA GLY A 106 42.61 -13.53 -6.32
C GLY A 106 42.56 -14.16 -7.71
N LEU A 107 43.32 -15.23 -7.96
CA LEU A 107 43.36 -15.96 -9.25
C LEU A 107 42.13 -16.86 -9.43
N LEU A 108 41.64 -17.42 -8.33
CA LEU A 108 40.54 -18.35 -8.34
C LEU A 108 39.45 -17.85 -7.38
N ARG A 109 38.21 -17.81 -7.86
CA ARG A 109 37.01 -17.45 -7.08
C ARG A 109 35.99 -18.55 -7.23
N ARG A 110 35.40 -18.95 -6.10
CA ARG A 110 34.28 -19.89 -6.06
C ARG A 110 33.16 -19.32 -5.28
N GLU A 111 31.98 -19.39 -5.85
CA GLU A 111 30.74 -18.91 -5.26
C GLU A 111 29.78 -20.08 -5.04
N HIS A 112 28.99 -20.00 -3.97
CA HIS A 112 27.89 -20.90 -3.72
C HIS A 112 26.73 -20.08 -3.14
N ALA A 113 25.64 -19.99 -3.90
CA ALA A 113 24.41 -19.33 -3.48
C ALA A 113 23.54 -20.30 -2.70
N PHE A 114 22.86 -19.79 -1.68
CA PHE A 114 21.83 -20.50 -0.91
C PHE A 114 20.45 -20.12 -1.50
N ASP A 115 19.41 -20.87 -1.11
CA ASP A 115 18.08 -20.65 -1.69
C ASP A 115 17.23 -19.64 -0.93
N ASP A 116 17.73 -19.13 0.23
CA ASP A 116 17.00 -18.21 1.09
C ASP A 116 16.88 -16.81 0.46
N VAL A 117 15.64 -16.45 0.14
CA VAL A 117 15.28 -15.13 -0.39
C VAL A 117 14.11 -14.59 0.41
N HIS A 118 14.23 -13.35 0.88
CA HIS A 118 13.21 -12.66 1.64
C HIS A 118 12.76 -11.39 0.94
N ASP A 119 11.46 -11.12 0.95
CA ASP A 119 10.92 -9.84 0.50
C ASP A 119 10.66 -8.95 1.72
N LEU A 120 11.38 -7.84 1.81
CA LEU A 120 11.17 -6.79 2.79
C LEU A 120 10.16 -5.77 2.23
N TYR A 121 9.01 -5.66 2.86
CA TYR A 121 8.00 -4.66 2.51
C TYR A 121 8.33 -3.34 3.22
N VAL A 122 8.74 -2.34 2.46
CA VAL A 122 8.97 -1.00 2.97
C VAL A 122 7.70 -0.17 2.75
N HIS A 123 6.92 -0.01 3.82
CA HIS A 123 5.64 0.68 3.82
C HIS A 123 5.78 2.19 3.61
N PRO A 124 4.80 2.86 2.98
CA PRO A 124 4.74 4.30 2.96
C PRO A 124 4.60 4.87 4.38
N ARG A 125 5.05 6.11 4.58
CA ARG A 125 4.76 6.84 5.81
C ARG A 125 3.28 7.14 5.88
N THR A 126 2.69 7.03 7.05
CA THR A 126 1.27 7.33 7.27
C THR A 126 1.10 8.26 8.48
N VAL A 127 0.09 9.12 8.41
CA VAL A 127 -0.33 9.95 9.54
C VAL A 127 -1.71 9.53 10.04
N PRO A 128 -2.00 9.72 11.33
CA PRO A 128 -3.34 9.52 11.83
C PRO A 128 -4.26 10.59 11.24
N VAL A 129 -5.25 10.17 10.46
CA VAL A 129 -6.33 11.03 9.98
C VAL A 129 -7.59 10.87 10.83
N PRO A 130 -8.38 11.92 11.02
CA PRO A 130 -9.63 11.84 11.78
C PRO A 130 -10.59 10.84 11.13
N SER A 131 -11.59 10.38 11.89
CA SER A 131 -12.59 9.49 11.33
C SER A 131 -13.29 10.13 10.14
N THR A 132 -13.34 9.43 9.03
CA THR A 132 -13.99 9.89 7.81
C THR A 132 -15.50 10.11 7.99
N SER A 133 -16.09 9.55 9.05
CA SER A 133 -17.50 9.78 9.41
C SER A 133 -17.76 11.14 10.07
N ALA A 134 -16.74 11.79 10.64
CA ALA A 134 -16.91 13.02 11.42
C ALA A 134 -16.59 14.30 10.65
N GLY A 135 -15.68 14.25 9.66
CA GLY A 135 -15.14 15.45 9.02
C GLY A 135 -15.44 15.56 7.53
N LEU A 136 -15.20 14.50 6.75
CA LEU A 136 -15.37 14.53 5.29
C LEU A 136 -16.83 14.51 4.82
N ILE A 137 -17.77 14.05 5.65
CA ILE A 137 -19.18 13.83 5.25
C ILE A 137 -20.10 14.90 5.83
N ARG A 138 -19.83 15.48 7.00
CA ARG A 138 -20.73 16.44 7.64
C ARG A 138 -20.84 17.80 6.92
N ASP A 139 -19.74 18.25 6.30
CA ASP A 139 -19.72 19.52 5.55
C ASP A 139 -20.22 19.37 4.09
N LEU A 140 -20.38 18.13 3.60
CA LEU A 140 -20.81 17.86 2.22
C LEU A 140 -22.28 17.44 2.13
N ASP A 141 -22.90 17.01 3.21
CA ASP A 141 -24.30 16.59 3.26
C ASP A 141 -25.21 17.65 3.92
N GLY A 142 -25.49 18.70 3.17
CA GLY A 142 -26.57 19.63 3.51
C GLY A 142 -27.99 19.02 3.43
N ASN A 143 -28.16 17.74 3.06
CA ASN A 143 -29.46 17.05 3.04
C ASN A 143 -29.31 15.53 3.15
N PRO A 144 -29.89 14.88 4.19
CA PRO A 144 -29.99 13.44 4.25
C PRO A 144 -31.00 12.93 3.21
N THR A 145 -30.50 12.24 2.18
CA THR A 145 -31.37 11.57 1.20
C THR A 145 -31.85 10.23 1.76
N SER A 146 -33.10 10.16 2.19
CA SER A 146 -33.76 8.92 2.59
C SER A 146 -34.28 8.18 1.35
N ARG A 147 -33.51 7.29 0.74
CA ARG A 147 -33.98 6.27 -0.20
C ARG A 147 -33.95 4.90 0.46
N LEU A 148 -35.12 4.26 0.51
CA LEU A 148 -35.31 2.91 1.03
C LEU A 148 -34.92 1.86 -0.02
N VAL A 149 -33.96 1.00 0.28
CA VAL A 149 -33.62 -0.20 -0.50
C VAL A 149 -33.58 -1.44 0.40
N ASP A 150 -34.08 -2.55 -0.09
CA ASP A 150 -34.53 -3.74 0.68
C ASP A 150 -33.42 -4.69 1.20
N ALA A 151 -32.12 -4.36 1.09
CA ALA A 151 -31.07 -5.36 1.27
C ALA A 151 -30.28 -5.32 2.60
N ASP A 152 -30.21 -4.18 3.31
CA ASP A 152 -29.49 -4.06 4.59
C ASP A 152 -30.28 -3.19 5.59
N MET A 153 -31.39 -3.73 6.09
CA MET A 153 -32.31 -2.98 6.93
C MET A 153 -32.01 -3.13 8.43
N SER A 154 -31.45 -2.09 9.07
CA SER A 154 -31.44 -2.00 10.51
C SER A 154 -32.81 -1.50 11.00
N PHE A 155 -33.34 -2.16 12.05
CA PHE A 155 -34.59 -1.74 12.66
C PHE A 155 -34.47 -0.33 13.25
N HIS A 156 -35.23 0.63 12.74
CA HIS A 156 -35.21 2.02 13.22
C HIS A 156 -36.38 2.31 14.18
N ALA A 157 -37.60 2.06 13.75
CA ALA A 157 -38.80 2.38 14.53
C ALA A 157 -39.99 1.53 14.13
N ILE A 158 -41.05 1.58 14.95
CA ILE A 158 -42.37 1.07 14.61
C ILE A 158 -43.29 2.29 14.43
N ARG A 159 -43.88 2.43 13.24
CA ARG A 159 -44.86 3.47 12.93
C ARG A 159 -46.19 2.89 12.51
N GLU A 160 -47.21 3.72 12.44
CA GLU A 160 -48.50 3.34 11.92
C GLU A 160 -48.45 3.06 10.41
N TYR A 161 -49.15 2.04 9.94
CA TYR A 161 -49.22 1.64 8.54
C TYR A 161 -49.80 2.76 7.68
N ALA A 162 -49.14 3.05 6.57
CA ALA A 162 -49.63 3.95 5.53
C ALA A 162 -49.93 3.16 4.24
N PRO A 163 -50.95 3.58 3.43
CA PRO A 163 -51.22 2.95 2.14
C PRO A 163 -49.96 2.93 1.26
N GLY A 164 -49.54 1.74 0.81
CA GLY A 164 -48.31 1.51 0.05
C GLY A 164 -47.23 0.75 0.81
N ASP A 165 -47.33 0.60 2.14
CA ASP A 165 -46.37 -0.18 2.92
C ASP A 165 -46.52 -1.69 2.67
N SER A 166 -45.38 -2.39 2.68
CA SER A 166 -45.33 -3.84 2.50
C SER A 166 -45.96 -4.56 3.70
N ARG A 167 -46.98 -5.41 3.47
CA ARG A 167 -47.59 -6.24 4.51
C ARG A 167 -46.61 -7.20 5.20
N ARG A 168 -45.48 -7.53 4.59
CA ARG A 168 -44.43 -8.36 5.19
C ARG A 168 -43.71 -7.66 6.36
N GLN A 169 -43.79 -6.33 6.42
CA GLN A 169 -43.13 -5.50 7.45
C GLN A 169 -44.06 -5.22 8.63
N VAL A 170 -45.30 -5.76 8.65
CA VAL A 170 -46.25 -5.57 9.77
C VAL A 170 -45.71 -6.20 11.04
N HIS A 171 -45.62 -5.39 12.10
CA HIS A 171 -45.20 -5.82 13.43
C HIS A 171 -46.43 -6.26 14.26
N TRP A 172 -46.82 -7.52 14.11
CA TRP A 172 -48.02 -8.07 14.68
C TRP A 172 -48.17 -7.89 16.20
N LYS A 173 -47.05 -7.95 16.94
CA LYS A 173 -47.04 -7.76 18.40
C LYS A 173 -47.45 -6.33 18.79
N SER A 174 -46.94 -5.31 18.07
CA SER A 174 -47.34 -3.92 18.31
C SER A 174 -48.77 -3.65 17.82
N THR A 175 -49.14 -4.20 16.66
CA THR A 175 -50.51 -4.15 16.12
C THR A 175 -51.52 -4.69 17.13
N ALA A 176 -51.26 -5.84 17.75
CA ALA A 176 -52.11 -6.43 18.77
C ALA A 176 -52.22 -5.57 20.04
N LYS A 177 -51.16 -4.84 20.39
CA LYS A 177 -51.12 -3.98 21.59
C LYS A 177 -51.82 -2.64 21.37
N THR A 178 -51.72 -2.06 20.18
CA THR A 178 -52.23 -0.72 19.88
C THR A 178 -53.58 -0.74 19.19
N GLY A 179 -54.02 -1.89 18.67
CA GLY A 179 -55.27 -2.02 17.88
C GLY A 179 -55.16 -1.38 16.48
N ARG A 180 -54.01 -0.83 16.09
CA ARG A 180 -53.76 -0.22 14.78
C ARG A 180 -52.66 -0.98 14.07
N LEU A 181 -52.75 -1.08 12.75
CA LEU A 181 -51.70 -1.73 11.94
C LEU A 181 -50.38 -0.97 12.09
N MET A 182 -49.40 -1.64 12.65
CA MET A 182 -48.06 -1.10 12.89
C MET A 182 -47.06 -1.78 11.97
N VAL A 183 -46.20 -0.99 11.30
CA VAL A 183 -45.14 -1.49 10.44
C VAL A 183 -43.77 -1.18 11.01
N ARG A 184 -42.83 -2.10 10.80
CA ARG A 184 -41.43 -1.86 11.10
C ARG A 184 -40.88 -0.93 10.04
N GLN A 185 -40.36 0.21 10.45
CA GLN A 185 -39.59 1.08 9.64
C GLN A 185 -38.13 0.65 9.77
N TYR A 186 -37.55 0.33 8.65
CA TYR A 186 -36.14 0.01 8.57
C TYR A 186 -35.40 1.21 7.97
N GLU A 187 -34.27 1.53 8.52
CA GLU A 187 -33.37 2.50 7.96
C GLU A 187 -32.27 1.73 7.23
N GLU A 188 -31.98 2.12 6.00
CA GLU A 188 -30.90 1.54 5.25
C GLU A 188 -29.60 1.90 5.97
N SER A 189 -29.00 0.92 6.64
CA SER A 189 -27.65 1.02 7.14
C SER A 189 -26.71 0.86 5.95
N ARG A 190 -26.62 1.87 5.05
CA ARG A 190 -25.61 1.90 4.02
C ARG A 190 -24.26 1.91 4.73
N ARG A 191 -23.55 0.80 4.68
CA ARG A 191 -22.11 0.85 4.90
C ARG A 191 -21.58 1.80 3.86
N SER A 192 -21.10 2.98 4.30
CA SER A 192 -20.60 3.98 3.37
C SER A 192 -19.43 3.38 2.61
N ARG A 193 -19.64 3.11 1.32
CA ARG A 193 -18.62 2.59 0.42
C ARG A 193 -17.71 3.73 -0.01
N MET A 194 -16.43 3.56 0.14
CA MET A 194 -15.42 4.54 -0.18
C MET A 194 -14.50 4.00 -1.28
N ALA A 195 -14.24 4.81 -2.31
CA ALA A 195 -13.20 4.54 -3.27
C ALA A 195 -12.03 5.52 -3.06
N VAL A 196 -10.81 5.02 -3.09
CA VAL A 196 -9.58 5.81 -3.17
C VAL A 196 -8.92 5.52 -4.50
N VAL A 197 -8.83 6.52 -5.36
CA VAL A 197 -8.19 6.41 -6.67
C VAL A 197 -6.87 7.17 -6.64
N LEU A 198 -5.77 6.47 -6.84
CA LEU A 198 -4.43 7.06 -6.89
C LEU A 198 -3.92 7.10 -8.34
N GLY A 199 -3.56 8.27 -8.82
CA GLY A 199 -2.89 8.46 -10.10
C GLY A 199 -1.47 7.88 -10.08
N LEU A 200 -1.08 7.18 -11.14
CA LEU A 200 0.26 6.61 -11.29
C LEU A 200 1.03 7.14 -12.50
N ASP A 201 0.38 7.94 -13.37
CA ASP A 201 1.04 8.47 -14.55
C ASP A 201 2.15 9.44 -14.14
N ASP A 202 3.34 9.21 -14.68
CA ASP A 202 4.51 10.07 -14.48
C ASP A 202 4.22 11.53 -14.85
N ALA A 203 3.36 11.77 -15.84
CA ALA A 203 2.93 13.08 -16.28
C ALA A 203 2.08 13.85 -15.24
N GLU A 204 1.57 13.21 -14.19
CA GLU A 204 0.75 13.83 -13.15
C GLU A 204 1.58 14.54 -12.07
N TYR A 205 2.87 14.21 -11.97
CA TYR A 205 3.76 14.62 -10.87
C TYR A 205 4.95 15.45 -11.37
N GLU A 206 5.31 16.48 -10.64
CA GLU A 206 6.53 17.26 -10.92
C GLU A 206 7.78 16.53 -10.43
N THR A 207 7.71 15.90 -9.25
CA THR A 207 8.84 15.25 -8.57
C THR A 207 8.47 13.86 -8.06
N ASP A 208 9.49 13.04 -7.77
CA ASP A 208 9.30 11.76 -7.08
C ASP A 208 8.76 11.95 -5.66
N ALA A 209 9.13 13.06 -5.01
CA ALA A 209 8.69 13.36 -3.66
C ALA A 209 7.19 13.72 -3.62
N GLU A 210 6.64 14.41 -4.65
CA GLU A 210 5.19 14.58 -4.80
C GLU A 210 4.46 13.24 -4.93
N PHE A 211 5.01 12.31 -5.70
CA PHE A 211 4.43 10.98 -5.84
C PHE A 211 4.45 10.22 -4.51
N GLU A 212 5.57 10.23 -3.78
CA GLU A 212 5.66 9.61 -2.47
C GLU A 212 4.72 10.24 -1.44
N LEU A 213 4.49 11.55 -1.53
CA LEU A 213 3.48 12.26 -0.74
C LEU A 213 2.07 11.77 -1.09
N ALA A 214 1.76 11.61 -2.38
CA ALA A 214 0.46 11.11 -2.84
C ALA A 214 0.21 9.66 -2.38
N VAL A 215 1.20 8.77 -2.48
CA VAL A 215 1.13 7.41 -1.97
C VAL A 215 0.91 7.41 -0.46
N SER A 216 1.62 8.27 0.29
CA SER A 216 1.50 8.40 1.74
C SER A 216 0.13 8.95 2.16
N ALA A 217 -0.42 9.90 1.42
CA ALA A 217 -1.76 10.44 1.63
C ALA A 217 -2.84 9.39 1.36
N ALA A 218 -2.79 8.72 0.20
CA ALA A 218 -3.73 7.66 -0.17
C ALA A 218 -3.70 6.50 0.82
N SER A 219 -2.52 6.06 1.25
CA SER A 219 -2.36 4.99 2.24
C SER A 219 -2.88 5.39 3.62
N SER A 220 -2.68 6.64 4.06
CA SER A 220 -3.21 7.16 5.34
C SER A 220 -4.73 7.13 5.37
N LEU A 221 -5.37 7.58 4.28
CA LEU A 221 -6.83 7.58 4.12
C LEU A 221 -7.39 6.15 4.03
N ALA A 222 -6.74 5.28 3.26
CA ALA A 222 -7.14 3.89 3.12
C ALA A 222 -7.02 3.11 4.44
N VAL A 223 -5.91 3.25 5.16
CA VAL A 223 -5.73 2.63 6.49
C VAL A 223 -6.79 3.13 7.47
N ARG A 224 -7.13 4.41 7.42
CA ARG A 224 -8.21 4.96 8.26
C ARG A 224 -9.55 4.35 7.93
N ALA A 225 -9.92 4.27 6.65
CA ALA A 225 -11.18 3.69 6.20
C ALA A 225 -11.33 2.21 6.63
N VAL A 226 -10.25 1.42 6.52
CA VAL A 226 -10.23 0.03 7.00
C VAL A 226 -10.42 -0.05 8.52
N ARG A 227 -9.76 0.84 9.29
CA ARG A 227 -9.96 0.90 10.75
C ARG A 227 -11.36 1.31 11.17
N ASP A 228 -12.01 2.13 10.35
CA ASP A 228 -13.41 2.54 10.55
C ASP A 228 -14.40 1.47 10.06
N ALA A 229 -13.92 0.29 9.63
CA ALA A 229 -14.69 -0.83 9.08
C ALA A 229 -15.60 -0.42 7.89
N ARG A 230 -15.13 0.53 7.06
CA ARG A 230 -15.80 0.92 5.82
C ARG A 230 -15.57 -0.11 4.73
N ASP A 231 -16.53 -0.22 3.83
CA ASP A 231 -16.34 -0.92 2.56
C ASP A 231 -15.44 -0.03 1.68
N LEU A 232 -14.19 -0.44 1.52
CA LEU A 232 -13.13 0.34 0.84
C LEU A 232 -12.66 -0.37 -0.41
N ASP A 233 -12.61 0.35 -1.51
CA ASP A 233 -11.90 -0.02 -2.72
C ASP A 233 -10.74 0.96 -2.99
N VAL A 234 -9.53 0.44 -3.18
CA VAL A 234 -8.37 1.25 -3.56
C VAL A 234 -7.95 0.87 -4.97
N VAL A 235 -8.06 1.84 -5.88
CA VAL A 235 -7.87 1.65 -7.31
C VAL A 235 -6.68 2.44 -7.80
N VAL A 236 -5.85 1.80 -8.61
CA VAL A 236 -4.73 2.41 -9.31
C VAL A 236 -4.73 2.00 -10.79
N GLY A 237 -4.11 2.79 -11.66
CA GLY A 237 -3.90 2.40 -13.04
C GLY A 237 -3.00 1.16 -13.13
N ALA A 238 -3.29 0.24 -14.06
CA ALA A 238 -2.39 -0.85 -14.38
C ALA A 238 -1.36 -0.41 -15.43
N GLU A 239 -0.18 -1.03 -15.41
CA GLU A 239 0.79 -0.90 -16.48
C GLU A 239 0.24 -1.48 -17.78
N ILE A 240 0.32 -0.73 -18.88
CA ILE A 240 -0.19 -1.13 -20.19
C ILE A 240 0.98 -1.22 -21.15
N PRO A 241 1.28 -2.41 -21.72
CA PRO A 241 2.33 -2.54 -22.70
C PRO A 241 2.12 -1.60 -23.90
N ARG A 242 3.18 -0.95 -24.37
CA ARG A 242 3.14 0.05 -25.47
C ARG A 242 2.42 -0.44 -26.71
N VAL A 243 2.57 -1.73 -27.04
CA VAL A 243 1.97 -2.38 -28.23
C VAL A 243 0.43 -2.34 -28.20
N VAL A 244 -0.17 -2.35 -27.01
CA VAL A 244 -1.64 -2.36 -26.83
C VAL A 244 -2.16 -1.03 -26.27
N ARG A 245 -1.31 -0.02 -26.16
CA ARG A 245 -1.68 1.31 -25.62
C ARG A 245 -2.89 1.88 -26.36
N GLY A 246 -3.88 2.31 -25.60
CA GLY A 246 -5.15 2.84 -26.09
C GLY A 246 -6.18 1.78 -26.50
N ARG A 247 -5.79 0.49 -26.58
CA ARG A 247 -6.71 -0.65 -26.83
C ARG A 247 -7.09 -1.39 -25.56
N LEU A 248 -6.18 -1.46 -24.59
CA LEU A 248 -6.39 -2.11 -23.31
C LEU A 248 -6.69 -1.05 -22.24
N ARG A 249 -7.73 -1.28 -21.46
CA ARG A 249 -8.08 -0.51 -20.28
C ARG A 249 -8.02 -1.44 -19.08
N ALA A 250 -7.16 -1.14 -18.14
CA ALA A 250 -6.99 -1.97 -16.97
C ALA A 250 -6.71 -1.11 -15.73
N ILE A 251 -7.36 -1.48 -14.65
CA ILE A 251 -7.11 -0.97 -13.31
C ILE A 251 -6.64 -2.13 -12.42
N ARG A 252 -5.95 -1.78 -11.36
CA ARG A 252 -5.52 -2.71 -10.32
C ARG A 252 -6.12 -2.31 -8.99
N HIS A 253 -6.67 -3.27 -8.26
CA HIS A 253 -7.18 -3.08 -6.92
C HIS A 253 -6.12 -3.45 -5.90
N ILE A 254 -5.93 -2.61 -4.90
CA ILE A 254 -5.06 -2.90 -3.75
C ILE A 254 -5.91 -3.62 -2.71
N PRO A 255 -5.45 -4.76 -2.14
CA PRO A 255 -6.20 -5.49 -1.12
C PRO A 255 -6.48 -4.65 0.12
N THR A 256 -7.75 -4.64 0.58
CA THR A 256 -8.23 -3.77 1.67
C THR A 256 -8.73 -4.55 2.90
N THR A 257 -8.40 -5.83 3.02
CA THR A 257 -8.89 -6.71 4.09
C THR A 257 -8.39 -6.33 5.49
N ALA A 258 -7.19 -5.75 5.59
CA ALA A 258 -6.58 -5.29 6.83
C ALA A 258 -5.64 -4.10 6.58
N PRO A 259 -5.35 -3.25 7.59
CA PRO A 259 -4.40 -2.14 7.43
C PRO A 259 -3.04 -2.57 6.90
N ARG A 260 -2.57 -3.75 7.32
CA ARG A 260 -1.30 -4.33 6.88
C ARG A 260 -1.32 -4.67 5.39
N THR A 261 -2.36 -5.31 4.89
CA THR A 261 -2.47 -5.69 3.47
C THR A 261 -2.59 -4.48 2.56
N VAL A 262 -3.25 -3.42 3.03
CA VAL A 262 -3.28 -2.11 2.35
C VAL A 262 -1.85 -1.57 2.19
N LEU A 263 -1.08 -1.52 3.28
CA LEU A 263 0.29 -0.99 3.25
C LEU A 263 1.24 -1.86 2.39
N ASP A 264 1.12 -3.19 2.48
CA ASP A 264 1.86 -4.12 1.60
C ASP A 264 1.56 -3.83 0.12
N GLY A 265 0.28 -3.58 -0.21
CA GLY A 265 -0.14 -3.21 -1.56
C GLY A 265 0.43 -1.87 -2.04
N PHE A 266 0.45 -0.86 -1.18
CA PHE A 266 1.06 0.44 -1.49
C PHE A 266 2.58 0.39 -1.57
N SER A 267 3.25 -0.57 -0.92
CA SER A 267 4.70 -0.76 -1.10
C SER A 267 5.05 -1.12 -2.55
N GLY A 268 4.18 -1.87 -3.24
CA GLY A 268 4.39 -2.29 -4.64
C GLY A 268 3.88 -1.30 -5.69
N VAL A 269 3.53 -0.05 -5.32
CA VAL A 269 3.03 0.97 -6.27
C VAL A 269 4.19 1.85 -6.73
N ASN A 270 4.35 2.04 -8.04
CA ASN A 270 5.39 2.89 -8.63
C ASN A 270 4.78 3.84 -9.67
N ARG A 271 5.49 4.92 -9.98
CA ARG A 271 5.17 5.78 -11.13
C ARG A 271 5.28 4.98 -12.42
N LEU A 272 4.37 5.23 -13.37
CA LEU A 272 4.29 4.52 -14.63
C LEU A 272 4.27 5.52 -15.78
N THR A 273 5.06 5.24 -16.83
CA THR A 273 5.03 6.01 -18.09
C THR A 273 3.99 5.48 -19.08
N ASP A 274 3.64 4.20 -18.94
CA ASP A 274 2.73 3.50 -19.83
C ASP A 274 1.51 3.01 -19.04
N THR A 275 0.64 3.96 -18.66
CA THR A 275 -0.62 3.71 -17.94
C THR A 275 -1.76 4.53 -18.55
N MET A 276 -2.98 4.34 -18.03
CA MET A 276 -4.15 5.10 -18.43
C MET A 276 -4.10 6.52 -17.84
N ARG A 277 -4.74 7.47 -18.55
CA ARG A 277 -4.94 8.82 -18.00
C ARG A 277 -5.81 8.75 -16.76
N PHE A 278 -5.56 9.62 -15.82
CA PHE A 278 -6.25 9.70 -14.52
C PHE A 278 -7.78 9.66 -14.63
N VAL A 279 -8.35 10.44 -15.56
CA VAL A 279 -9.81 10.48 -15.81
C VAL A 279 -10.36 9.10 -16.20
N ASP A 280 -9.62 8.34 -17.01
CA ASP A 280 -10.06 7.02 -17.46
C ASP A 280 -9.96 5.99 -16.33
N VAL A 281 -8.95 6.09 -15.46
CA VAL A 281 -8.86 5.29 -14.22
C VAL A 281 -10.04 5.59 -13.31
N CYS A 282 -10.38 6.86 -13.09
CA CYS A 282 -11.54 7.28 -12.29
C CYS A 282 -12.85 6.73 -12.85
N ARG A 283 -13.02 6.74 -14.18
CA ARG A 283 -14.21 6.18 -14.84
C ARG A 283 -14.35 4.68 -14.57
N LEU A 284 -13.28 3.92 -14.77
CA LEU A 284 -13.30 2.47 -14.48
C LEU A 284 -13.50 2.18 -12.99
N ALA A 285 -12.94 2.98 -12.11
CA ALA A 285 -13.16 2.86 -10.66
C ALA A 285 -14.63 3.09 -10.30
N ALA A 286 -15.29 4.06 -10.93
CA ALA A 286 -16.71 4.33 -10.74
C ALA A 286 -17.60 3.21 -11.31
N GLU A 287 -17.27 2.68 -12.50
CA GLU A 287 -17.97 1.55 -13.12
C GLU A 287 -17.84 0.25 -12.30
N ALA A 288 -16.70 0.04 -11.65
CA ALA A 288 -16.46 -1.14 -10.80
C ALA A 288 -17.17 -1.06 -9.44
N ASN A 289 -17.62 0.14 -9.03
CA ASN A 289 -18.17 0.38 -7.71
C ASN A 289 -19.58 0.98 -7.80
N GLU A 290 -20.58 0.13 -7.75
CA GLU A 290 -21.97 0.59 -7.57
C GLU A 290 -22.18 1.11 -6.13
N HIS A 291 -22.94 2.21 -5.98
CA HIS A 291 -23.33 2.77 -4.66
C HIS A 291 -22.17 3.35 -3.81
N LEU A 292 -21.24 4.06 -4.44
CA LEU A 292 -20.22 4.85 -3.72
C LEU A 292 -20.89 5.97 -2.91
N SER A 293 -20.44 6.14 -1.66
CA SER A 293 -20.77 7.31 -0.84
C SER A 293 -19.69 8.37 -0.89
N ILE A 294 -18.41 7.94 -1.05
CA ILE A 294 -17.26 8.84 -1.08
C ILE A 294 -16.28 8.35 -2.15
N ALA A 295 -15.80 9.28 -2.98
CA ALA A 295 -14.69 9.08 -3.89
C ALA A 295 -13.54 10.02 -3.54
N VAL A 296 -12.37 9.49 -3.24
CA VAL A 296 -11.16 10.27 -2.98
C VAL A 296 -10.19 10.07 -4.13
N LEU A 297 -9.86 11.17 -4.79
CA LEU A 297 -8.98 11.23 -5.95
C LEU A 297 -7.62 11.78 -5.51
N VAL A 298 -6.56 11.01 -5.60
CA VAL A 298 -5.23 11.44 -5.15
C VAL A 298 -4.28 11.53 -6.35
N THR A 299 -3.65 12.68 -6.53
CA THR A 299 -2.79 12.95 -7.69
C THR A 299 -1.77 14.05 -7.40
N GLY A 300 -0.87 14.33 -8.33
CA GLY A 300 0.17 15.37 -8.25
C GLY A 300 -0.25 16.73 -8.78
N SER A 301 0.68 17.67 -8.73
CA SER A 301 0.50 19.10 -9.05
C SER A 301 0.21 19.38 -10.54
N LYS A 302 0.63 18.49 -11.43
CA LYS A 302 0.44 18.68 -12.89
C LYS A 302 -0.98 18.42 -13.37
N VAL A 303 -1.84 17.83 -12.53
CA VAL A 303 -3.24 17.59 -12.86
C VAL A 303 -4.06 18.85 -12.58
N GLY A 304 -4.43 19.55 -13.67
CA GLY A 304 -5.19 20.79 -13.56
C GLY A 304 -6.63 20.57 -13.08
N VAL A 305 -7.24 21.61 -12.51
CA VAL A 305 -8.62 21.62 -11.98
C VAL A 305 -9.66 21.14 -13.00
N GLY A 306 -9.47 21.44 -14.29
CA GLY A 306 -10.36 20.96 -15.35
C GLY A 306 -10.41 19.44 -15.46
N VAL A 307 -9.24 18.80 -15.34
CA VAL A 307 -9.11 17.32 -15.35
C VAL A 307 -9.74 16.73 -14.11
N LEU A 308 -9.54 17.34 -12.92
CA LEU A 308 -10.15 16.91 -11.67
C LEU A 308 -11.68 16.98 -11.71
N ARG A 309 -12.24 18.07 -12.28
CA ARG A 309 -13.69 18.17 -12.50
C ARG A 309 -14.21 17.10 -13.44
N GLN A 310 -13.49 16.82 -14.53
CA GLN A 310 -13.87 15.76 -15.47
C GLN A 310 -13.80 14.37 -14.79
N ALA A 311 -12.79 14.12 -13.96
CA ALA A 311 -12.67 12.91 -13.19
C ALA A 311 -13.82 12.75 -12.17
N ALA A 312 -14.18 13.85 -11.49
CA ALA A 312 -15.28 13.86 -10.53
C ALA A 312 -16.65 13.54 -11.17
N LEU A 313 -16.88 13.97 -12.40
CA LEU A 313 -18.11 13.68 -13.17
C LEU A 313 -18.27 12.18 -13.51
N ALA A 314 -17.25 11.36 -13.35
CA ALA A 314 -17.34 9.91 -13.53
C ALA A 314 -18.11 9.22 -12.39
N PHE A 315 -18.14 9.83 -11.20
CA PHE A 315 -18.76 9.27 -10.01
C PHE A 315 -20.25 9.68 -9.90
N PRO A 316 -21.07 8.91 -9.17
CA PRO A 316 -22.46 9.23 -8.94
C PRO A 316 -22.63 10.63 -8.32
N ALA A 317 -23.70 11.34 -8.68
CA ALA A 317 -23.95 12.71 -8.21
C ALA A 317 -24.23 12.79 -6.69
N ASP A 318 -24.62 11.67 -6.08
CA ASP A 318 -24.84 11.52 -4.64
C ASP A 318 -23.58 11.08 -3.87
N ALA A 319 -22.47 10.80 -4.58
CA ALA A 319 -21.19 10.51 -3.96
C ALA A 319 -20.41 11.79 -3.69
N ALA A 320 -19.95 11.98 -2.44
CA ALA A 320 -19.04 13.07 -2.10
C ALA A 320 -17.68 12.85 -2.77
N THR A 321 -17.26 13.78 -3.63
CA THR A 321 -15.98 13.65 -4.35
C THR A 321 -14.97 14.64 -3.79
N VAL A 322 -13.83 14.12 -3.34
CA VAL A 322 -12.71 14.88 -2.79
C VAL A 322 -11.45 14.59 -3.60
N ALA A 323 -10.79 15.63 -4.11
CA ALA A 323 -9.48 15.51 -4.74
C ALA A 323 -8.38 15.97 -3.76
N VAL A 324 -7.38 15.15 -3.55
CA VAL A 324 -6.15 15.48 -2.83
C VAL A 324 -5.05 15.70 -3.85
N VAL A 325 -4.61 16.94 -4.00
CA VAL A 325 -3.52 17.34 -4.88
C VAL A 325 -2.25 17.50 -4.04
N CYS A 326 -1.25 16.71 -4.35
CA CYS A 326 0.06 16.76 -3.73
C CYS A 326 0.97 17.71 -4.51
N ASP A 327 1.44 18.77 -3.84
CA ASP A 327 2.32 19.78 -4.41
C ASP A 327 3.23 20.31 -3.30
N GLU A 328 4.49 19.86 -3.28
CA GLU A 328 5.47 20.22 -2.25
C GLU A 328 5.71 21.71 -2.09
N ARG A 329 5.40 22.49 -3.11
CA ARG A 329 5.61 23.95 -3.13
C ARG A 329 4.37 24.75 -2.76
N ALA A 330 3.20 24.09 -2.70
CA ALA A 330 1.96 24.78 -2.42
C ALA A 330 1.73 24.96 -0.91
N HIS A 331 1.06 26.05 -0.59
CA HIS A 331 0.48 26.20 0.75
C HIS A 331 -0.79 25.34 0.90
N PRO A 332 -0.97 24.68 2.06
CA PRO A 332 -2.13 23.84 2.31
C PRO A 332 -3.43 24.65 2.23
N ARG A 333 -4.36 24.18 1.40
CA ARG A 333 -5.64 24.86 1.18
C ARG A 333 -6.76 23.89 0.83
N THR A 334 -7.98 24.31 1.10
CA THR A 334 -9.20 23.61 0.66
C THR A 334 -10.01 24.54 -0.23
N GLN A 335 -10.51 24.05 -1.35
CA GLN A 335 -11.35 24.77 -2.30
C GLN A 335 -12.56 23.91 -2.65
N VAL A 336 -13.76 24.48 -2.57
CA VAL A 336 -15.00 23.82 -2.99
C VAL A 336 -15.37 24.30 -4.38
N LEU A 337 -15.51 23.39 -5.33
CA LEU A 337 -15.73 23.67 -6.76
C LEU A 337 -17.02 22.93 -7.23
N GLY A 338 -18.16 23.38 -6.78
CA GLY A 338 -19.44 22.68 -6.96
C GLY A 338 -19.50 21.43 -6.08
N ALA A 339 -19.69 20.25 -6.68
CA ALA A 339 -19.72 18.96 -5.96
C ALA A 339 -18.31 18.39 -5.67
N LEU A 340 -17.24 19.05 -6.13
CA LEU A 340 -15.86 18.61 -5.93
C LEU A 340 -15.17 19.46 -4.86
N THR A 341 -14.65 18.85 -3.82
CA THR A 341 -13.74 19.50 -2.88
C THR A 341 -12.30 19.18 -3.25
N VAL A 342 -11.46 20.19 -3.43
CA VAL A 342 -10.03 20.04 -3.73
C VAL A 342 -9.22 20.45 -2.50
N ILE A 343 -8.43 19.52 -1.99
CA ILE A 343 -7.50 19.70 -0.89
C ILE A 343 -6.08 19.67 -1.48
N THR A 344 -5.34 20.77 -1.37
CA THR A 344 -3.93 20.82 -1.77
C THR A 344 -3.06 20.69 -0.53
N ILE A 345 -2.06 19.80 -0.58
CA ILE A 345 -1.12 19.54 0.53
C ILE A 345 0.32 19.62 0.02
N GLY A 346 1.20 20.23 0.83
CA GLY A 346 2.64 20.26 0.60
C GLY A 346 3.38 19.22 1.44
N THR A 347 2.81 18.84 2.57
CA THR A 347 3.33 17.82 3.49
C THR A 347 2.23 16.85 3.92
N LEU A 348 2.63 15.71 4.45
CA LEU A 348 1.66 14.72 4.93
C LEU A 348 0.88 15.21 6.17
N ASP A 349 1.50 16.05 7.00
CA ASP A 349 0.86 16.64 8.20
C ASP A 349 -0.24 17.64 7.82
N ASP A 350 -0.13 18.30 6.65
CA ASP A 350 -1.18 19.19 6.14
C ASP A 350 -2.49 18.44 5.91
N LEU A 351 -2.42 17.18 5.45
CA LEU A 351 -3.61 16.34 5.24
C LEU A 351 -4.39 16.18 6.53
N ALA A 352 -3.71 15.78 7.62
CA ALA A 352 -4.36 15.63 8.93
C ALA A 352 -4.93 16.95 9.43
N GLY A 353 -4.17 18.05 9.30
CA GLY A 353 -4.56 19.39 9.73
C GLY A 353 -5.77 19.95 8.97
N LEU A 354 -5.85 19.74 7.65
CA LEU A 354 -6.99 20.21 6.83
C LEU A 354 -8.25 19.39 7.09
N LEU A 355 -8.12 18.06 7.23
CA LEU A 355 -9.24 17.18 7.56
C LEU A 355 -9.81 17.43 8.96
N LEU A 356 -8.96 17.82 9.95
CA LEU A 356 -9.41 18.18 11.29
C LEU A 356 -10.16 19.53 11.29
N ARG A 357 -9.73 20.50 10.51
CA ARG A 357 -10.38 21.82 10.41
C ARG A 357 -11.74 21.75 9.72
N GLY A 358 -11.87 20.91 8.67
CA GLY A 358 -13.16 20.63 8.05
C GLY A 358 -14.14 19.88 8.96
N ALA A 359 -13.67 19.20 10.01
CA ALA A 359 -14.52 18.51 10.99
C ALA A 359 -15.06 19.45 12.10
N GLY A 360 -14.55 20.67 12.23
CA GLY A 360 -14.84 21.60 13.32
C GLY A 360 -15.64 22.86 12.91
N SER A 361 -15.91 23.04 11.64
CA SER A 361 -16.77 24.09 11.07
C SER A 361 -18.13 23.52 10.67
#